data_133ef9661c06d0991ec6198a137c224c
#
_entry.id   133ef9661c06d0991ec6198a137c224c
#
_cell.length_a   1.000
_cell.length_b   1.000
_cell.length_c   1.000
_cell.angle_alpha   90.00
_cell.angle_beta   90.00
_cell.angle_gamma   90.00
#
_symmetry.space_group_name_H-M   'P 1'
#
loop_
_entity.id
_entity.type
_entity.pdbx_description
1 polymer ?
#
loop_
_entity_poly.entity_id
_entity_poly.type
_entity_poly.pdbx_seq_one_letter_code
_entity_poly.pdbx_strand_id
1 'polypeptide(L)'
;SDVYKRQDLGLELDEDAMRKVTERIIELGDKKELVTQEDLPYIVSDVLKHDTVEEHVRLLSYMVTTAYGLKPMAQVKLEINGEAYEENASGDGQFDAFMRAARHIYKNRLSRKFPWLANYSVSIPPGGRTDALVQAVITWNWNGKVYRTRGLDADQTEAAIKATVKLLNLIEEDYKDLESHV
;
A
#
# COMPACT_ATOMS: atom_id res chain seq x y z
N SER A 1 8.80 1.77 -24.53
CA SER A 1 8.02 1.84 -23.30
C SER A 1 8.47 0.82 -22.25
N ASP A 2 8.74 -0.44 -22.59
CA ASP A 2 9.14 -1.48 -21.65
C ASP A 2 10.58 -1.31 -21.11
N VAL A 3 11.46 -0.74 -21.93
CA VAL A 3 12.83 -0.40 -21.53
C VAL A 3 12.86 0.70 -20.47
N TYR A 4 11.96 1.67 -20.56
CA TYR A 4 11.82 2.75 -19.57
C TYR A 4 11.42 2.22 -18.21
N LYS A 5 10.45 1.32 -18.17
CA LYS A 5 9.96 0.69 -16.93
C LYS A 5 11.02 -0.17 -16.26
N ARG A 6 11.87 -0.80 -17.04
CA ARG A 6 13.02 -1.59 -16.59
C ARG A 6 14.08 -0.74 -15.88
N GLN A 7 14.39 0.42 -16.45
CA GLN A 7 15.39 1.34 -15.90
C GLN A 7 14.94 1.97 -14.59
N ASP A 8 13.65 2.33 -14.49
CA ASP A 8 13.07 2.94 -13.30
C ASP A 8 13.09 2.02 -12.08
N LEU A 9 13.02 0.71 -12.29
CA LEU A 9 13.08 -0.29 -11.22
C LEU A 9 14.51 -0.68 -10.84
N GLY A 10 15.52 -0.31 -11.64
CA GLY A 10 16.91 -0.72 -11.41
C GLY A 10 17.13 -2.23 -11.48
N LEU A 11 16.22 -2.97 -12.13
CA LEU A 11 16.24 -4.43 -12.23
C LEU A 11 16.56 -4.87 -13.65
N GLU A 12 17.45 -5.85 -13.78
CA GLU A 12 17.61 -6.61 -15.01
C GLU A 12 16.67 -7.81 -14.98
N LEU A 13 15.67 -7.78 -15.87
CA LEU A 13 14.74 -8.88 -16.06
C LEU A 13 15.11 -9.63 -17.33
N ASP A 14 15.14 -10.96 -17.28
CA ASP A 14 15.27 -11.78 -18.48
C ASP A 14 13.97 -11.72 -19.33
N GLU A 15 14.01 -12.27 -20.53
CA GLU A 15 12.87 -12.22 -21.46
C GLU A 15 11.62 -12.92 -20.90
N ASP A 16 11.81 -14.04 -20.19
CA ASP A 16 10.69 -14.79 -19.61
C ASP A 16 10.04 -14.01 -18.47
N ALA A 17 10.82 -13.41 -17.59
CA ALA A 17 10.34 -12.58 -16.51
C ALA A 17 9.64 -11.32 -17.05
N MET A 18 10.18 -10.68 -18.09
CA MET A 18 9.56 -9.54 -18.75
C MET A 18 8.23 -9.91 -19.39
N ARG A 19 8.15 -11.07 -20.02
CA ARG A 19 6.91 -11.58 -20.59
C ARG A 19 5.84 -11.76 -19.51
N LYS A 20 6.17 -12.38 -18.40
CA LYS A 20 5.24 -12.60 -17.28
C LYS A 20 4.75 -11.27 -16.67
N VAL A 21 5.64 -10.32 -16.48
CA VAL A 21 5.29 -8.98 -15.98
C VAL A 21 4.36 -8.27 -16.98
N THR A 22 4.66 -8.33 -18.27
CA THR A 22 3.85 -7.73 -19.33
C THR A 22 2.47 -8.38 -19.38
N GLU A 23 2.39 -9.71 -19.32
CA GLU A 23 1.12 -10.44 -19.27
C GLU A 23 0.27 -10.03 -18.07
N ARG A 24 0.90 -9.85 -16.91
CA ARG A 24 0.19 -9.42 -15.70
C ARG A 24 -0.34 -7.99 -15.83
N ILE A 25 0.42 -7.08 -16.43
CA ILE A 25 -0.01 -5.71 -16.69
C ILE A 25 -1.18 -5.68 -17.67
N ILE A 26 -1.12 -6.49 -18.73
CA ILE A 26 -2.21 -6.62 -19.71
C ILE A 26 -3.46 -7.18 -19.04
N GLU A 27 -3.33 -8.22 -18.22
CA GLU A 27 -4.45 -8.81 -17.47
C GLU A 27 -5.13 -7.78 -16.57
N LEU A 28 -4.37 -6.97 -15.85
CA LEU A 28 -4.91 -5.90 -15.02
C LEU A 28 -5.59 -4.81 -15.87
N GLY A 29 -5.01 -4.47 -17.03
CA GLY A 29 -5.58 -3.51 -17.96
C GLY A 29 -6.90 -3.99 -18.58
N ASP A 30 -6.97 -5.26 -18.98
CA ASP A 30 -8.18 -5.88 -19.53
C ASP A 30 -9.33 -5.91 -18.53
N LYS A 31 -9.02 -5.93 -17.24
CA LYS A 31 -10.01 -5.80 -16.16
C LYS A 31 -10.43 -4.34 -15.91
N LYS A 32 -10.09 -3.42 -16.81
CA LYS A 32 -10.33 -1.98 -16.68
C LYS A 32 -9.70 -1.34 -15.44
N GLU A 33 -8.62 -1.91 -14.97
CA GLU A 33 -7.84 -1.36 -13.88
C GLU A 33 -6.71 -0.51 -14.41
N LEU A 34 -6.57 0.68 -13.86
CA LEU A 34 -5.46 1.55 -14.23
C LEU A 34 -4.20 1.09 -13.48
N VAL A 35 -3.24 0.54 -14.21
CA VAL A 35 -1.92 0.21 -13.68
C VAL A 35 -1.04 1.46 -13.73
N THR A 36 -0.54 1.87 -12.58
CA THR A 36 0.34 3.03 -12.46
C THR A 36 1.80 2.61 -12.30
N GLN A 37 2.71 3.57 -12.43
CA GLN A 37 4.14 3.33 -12.22
C GLN A 37 4.42 2.83 -10.79
N GLU A 38 3.66 3.28 -9.80
CA GLU A 38 3.78 2.88 -8.41
C GLU A 38 3.38 1.42 -8.19
N ASP A 39 2.55 0.84 -9.05
CA ASP A 39 2.15 -0.56 -9.00
C ASP A 39 3.27 -1.52 -9.48
N LEU A 40 4.16 -1.05 -10.35
CA LEU A 40 5.15 -1.90 -11.03
C LEU A 40 6.07 -2.69 -10.09
N PRO A 41 6.67 -2.10 -9.05
CA PRO A 41 7.52 -2.85 -8.13
C PRO A 41 6.79 -4.03 -7.49
N TYR A 42 5.53 -3.85 -7.12
CA TYR A 42 4.72 -4.88 -6.50
C TYR A 42 4.29 -5.96 -7.49
N ILE A 43 3.96 -5.58 -8.73
CA ILE A 43 3.67 -6.53 -9.80
C ILE A 43 4.90 -7.40 -10.09
N VAL A 44 6.06 -6.78 -10.19
CA VAL A 44 7.34 -7.49 -10.40
C VAL A 44 7.63 -8.42 -9.23
N SER A 45 7.47 -7.94 -8.00
CA SER A 45 7.65 -8.76 -6.80
C SER A 45 6.75 -9.99 -6.79
N ASP A 46 5.47 -9.81 -7.09
CA ASP A 46 4.50 -10.91 -7.18
C ASP A 46 4.86 -11.93 -8.25
N VAL A 47 5.25 -11.48 -9.44
CA VAL A 47 5.58 -12.35 -10.57
C VAL A 47 6.86 -13.13 -10.34
N LEU A 48 7.88 -12.47 -9.80
CA LEU A 48 9.20 -13.07 -9.58
C LEU A 48 9.32 -13.76 -8.23
N LYS A 49 8.38 -13.55 -7.32
CA LYS A 49 8.45 -13.97 -5.92
C LYS A 49 9.74 -13.48 -5.23
N HIS A 50 10.15 -12.26 -5.58
CA HIS A 50 11.30 -11.58 -5.05
C HIS A 50 10.88 -10.33 -4.29
N ASP A 51 11.60 -10.00 -3.22
CA ASP A 51 11.50 -8.70 -2.54
C ASP A 51 12.20 -7.63 -3.40
N THR A 52 11.45 -7.02 -4.31
CA THR A 52 11.94 -5.93 -5.17
C THR A 52 11.70 -4.56 -4.55
N VAL A 53 10.86 -4.48 -3.53
CA VAL A 53 10.60 -3.27 -2.75
C VAL A 53 11.31 -3.42 -1.42
N GLU A 54 12.19 -2.47 -1.11
CA GLU A 54 12.83 -2.43 0.20
C GLU A 54 11.77 -2.13 1.26
N GLU A 55 11.71 -2.98 2.28
CA GLU A 55 10.68 -2.90 3.30
C GLU A 55 11.14 -1.99 4.45
N HIS A 56 10.71 -0.74 4.42
CA HIS A 56 10.99 0.26 5.47
C HIS A 56 9.92 0.29 6.55
N VAL A 57 8.70 -0.07 6.18
CA VAL A 57 7.53 -0.07 7.06
C VAL A 57 6.90 -1.45 7.07
N ARG A 58 6.75 -2.02 8.26
CA ARG A 58 6.05 -3.29 8.47
C ARG A 58 4.95 -3.12 9.50
N LEU A 59 3.80 -3.71 9.21
CA LEU A 59 2.73 -3.85 10.19
C LEU A 59 3.07 -5.01 11.12
N LEU A 60 3.39 -4.71 12.37
CA LEU A 60 3.71 -5.74 13.36
C LEU A 60 2.46 -6.36 13.96
N SER A 61 1.49 -5.52 14.30
CA SER A 61 0.20 -5.96 14.81
C SER A 61 -0.84 -4.86 14.71
N TYR A 62 -2.10 -5.25 14.64
CA TYR A 62 -3.20 -4.32 14.79
C TYR A 62 -4.40 -5.02 15.40
N MET A 63 -5.24 -4.23 16.07
CA MET A 63 -6.53 -4.63 16.55
C MET A 63 -7.54 -3.57 16.16
N VAL A 64 -8.66 -3.99 15.61
CA VAL A 64 -9.81 -3.11 15.36
C VAL A 64 -11.00 -3.69 16.09
N THR A 65 -11.61 -2.90 16.93
CA THR A 65 -12.79 -3.31 17.70
C THR A 65 -14.00 -2.51 17.26
N THR A 66 -15.12 -3.20 17.13
CA THR A 66 -16.43 -2.60 16.90
C THR A 66 -17.37 -3.07 17.98
N ALA A 67 -18.20 -2.17 18.49
CA ALA A 67 -19.20 -2.47 19.48
C ALA A 67 -20.45 -1.63 19.23
N TYR A 68 -21.60 -2.16 19.59
CA TYR A 68 -22.86 -1.44 19.43
C TYR A 68 -22.86 -0.14 20.24
N GLY A 69 -23.22 0.95 19.57
CA GLY A 69 -23.33 2.27 20.20
C GLY A 69 -21.99 2.98 20.45
N LEU A 70 -20.88 2.41 20.03
CA LEU A 70 -19.54 3.00 20.16
C LEU A 70 -18.87 3.14 18.79
N LYS A 71 -17.98 4.12 18.67
CA LYS A 71 -17.15 4.26 17.46
C LYS A 71 -16.12 3.12 17.43
N PRO A 72 -15.78 2.62 16.23
CA PRO A 72 -14.67 1.70 16.07
C PRO A 72 -13.38 2.29 16.65
N MET A 73 -12.57 1.43 17.24
CA MET A 73 -11.23 1.78 17.74
C MET A 73 -10.20 0.87 17.09
N ALA A 74 -9.03 1.43 16.82
CA ALA A 74 -7.89 0.68 16.35
C ALA A 74 -6.68 0.90 17.25
N GLN A 75 -5.91 -0.17 17.45
CA GLN A 75 -4.57 -0.12 18.02
C GLN A 75 -3.62 -0.67 16.96
N VAL A 76 -2.59 0.08 16.63
CA VAL A 76 -1.71 -0.22 15.50
C VAL A 76 -0.26 -0.14 15.96
N LYS A 77 0.50 -1.16 15.62
CA LYS A 77 1.94 -1.21 15.84
C LYS A 77 2.66 -1.36 14.52
N LEU A 78 3.44 -0.35 14.18
CA LEU A 78 4.27 -0.31 12.98
C LEU A 78 5.75 -0.35 13.35
N GLU A 79 6.53 -1.06 12.56
CA GLU A 79 7.97 -0.92 12.55
C GLU A 79 8.34 0.00 11.38
N ILE A 80 9.05 1.07 11.69
CA ILE A 80 9.48 2.07 10.70
C ILE A 80 10.99 2.23 10.84
N ASN A 81 11.73 1.87 9.81
CA ASN A 81 13.19 1.90 9.79
C ASN A 81 13.83 1.19 11.00
N GLY A 82 13.29 0.04 11.36
CA GLY A 82 13.81 -0.80 12.44
C GLY A 82 13.30 -0.47 13.84
N GLU A 83 12.53 0.59 14.02
CA GLU A 83 11.95 0.97 15.32
C GLU A 83 10.44 0.74 15.34
N ALA A 84 9.94 0.21 16.46
CA ALA A 84 8.53 -0.08 16.66
C ALA A 84 7.82 1.08 17.35
N TYR A 85 6.66 1.45 16.80
CA TYR A 85 5.79 2.49 17.33
C TYR A 85 4.37 1.98 17.44
N GLU A 86 3.69 2.34 18.51
CA GLU A 86 2.33 1.91 18.77
C GLU A 86 1.46 3.10 19.14
N GLU A 87 0.30 3.22 18.50
CA GLU A 87 -0.70 4.25 18.80
C GLU A 87 -2.10 3.68 18.60
N ASN A 88 -3.08 4.35 19.20
CA ASN A 88 -4.48 4.03 19.04
C ASN A 88 -5.29 5.25 18.62
N ALA A 89 -6.46 4.98 18.04
CA ALA A 89 -7.40 6.00 17.67
C ALA A 89 -8.81 5.41 17.50
N SER A 90 -9.80 6.23 17.64
CA SER A 90 -11.15 5.92 17.19
C SER A 90 -11.43 6.55 15.83
N GLY A 91 -12.34 5.97 15.07
CA GLY A 91 -12.73 6.46 13.76
C GLY A 91 -14.19 6.21 13.47
N ASP A 92 -14.64 6.65 12.28
CA ASP A 92 -16.03 6.48 11.85
C ASP A 92 -16.30 5.07 11.30
N GLY A 93 -15.24 4.37 10.87
CA GLY A 93 -15.24 2.98 10.44
C GLY A 93 -13.95 2.29 10.86
N GLN A 94 -13.86 0.99 10.59
CA GLN A 94 -12.68 0.18 10.97
C GLN A 94 -11.41 0.70 10.31
N PHE A 95 -11.45 0.90 8.99
CA PHE A 95 -10.28 1.40 8.25
C PHE A 95 -9.95 2.85 8.62
N ASP A 96 -10.94 3.70 8.85
CA ASP A 96 -10.72 5.06 9.32
C ASP A 96 -10.04 5.09 10.70
N ALA A 97 -10.43 4.22 11.61
CA ALA A 97 -9.78 4.07 12.92
C ALA A 97 -8.31 3.63 12.76
N PHE A 98 -8.04 2.65 11.88
CA PHE A 98 -6.69 2.22 11.56
C PHE A 98 -5.84 3.38 11.00
N MET A 99 -6.38 4.11 10.04
CA MET A 99 -5.72 5.25 9.41
C MET A 99 -5.38 6.36 10.41
N ARG A 100 -6.29 6.65 11.34
CA ARG A 100 -6.07 7.65 12.38
C ARG A 100 -4.99 7.21 13.37
N ALA A 101 -4.95 5.93 13.74
CA ALA A 101 -3.89 5.39 14.60
C ALA A 101 -2.52 5.46 13.90
N ALA A 102 -2.45 5.08 12.63
CA ALA A 102 -1.22 5.20 11.84
C ALA A 102 -0.78 6.66 11.70
N ARG A 103 -1.72 7.57 11.47
CA ARG A 103 -1.45 9.02 11.43
C ARG A 103 -0.87 9.53 12.75
N HIS A 104 -1.38 9.06 13.89
CA HIS A 104 -0.84 9.41 15.21
C HIS A 104 0.61 8.97 15.36
N ILE A 105 0.98 7.81 14.83
CA ILE A 105 2.39 7.35 14.83
C ILE A 105 3.25 8.37 14.07
N TYR A 106 2.89 8.70 12.84
CA TYR A 106 3.66 9.64 12.03
C TYR A 106 3.73 11.03 12.65
N LYS A 107 2.61 11.55 13.12
CA LYS A 107 2.54 12.89 13.70
C LYS A 107 3.21 12.99 15.07
N ASN A 108 2.86 12.08 15.98
CA ASN A 108 3.24 12.18 17.39
C ASN A 108 4.63 11.61 17.67
N ARG A 109 5.05 10.58 16.92
CA ARG A 109 6.32 9.89 17.15
C ARG A 109 7.42 10.34 16.21
N LEU A 110 7.08 10.62 14.95
CA LEU A 110 8.05 10.93 13.90
C LEU A 110 8.05 12.41 13.53
N SER A 111 7.09 13.20 13.99
CA SER A 111 6.89 14.60 13.58
C SER A 111 6.81 14.75 12.06
N ARG A 112 6.17 13.79 11.39
CA ARG A 112 6.04 13.73 9.94
C ARG A 112 4.58 13.89 9.52
N LYS A 113 4.40 14.42 8.31
CA LYS A 113 3.08 14.45 7.67
C LYS A 113 2.66 13.04 7.26
N PHE A 114 1.37 12.78 7.38
CA PHE A 114 0.77 11.56 6.90
C PHE A 114 0.12 11.78 5.54
N PRO A 115 0.15 10.82 4.63
CA PRO A 115 -0.49 10.95 3.32
C PRO A 115 -1.98 11.23 3.43
N TRP A 116 -2.51 12.01 2.49
CA TRP A 116 -3.92 12.32 2.41
C TRP A 116 -4.61 11.34 1.46
N LEU A 117 -5.68 10.70 1.94
CA LEU A 117 -6.49 9.81 1.14
C LEU A 117 -7.41 10.65 0.23
N ALA A 118 -7.18 10.57 -1.08
CA ALA A 118 -7.97 11.29 -2.07
C ALA A 118 -9.15 10.46 -2.61
N ASN A 119 -8.96 9.15 -2.78
CA ASN A 119 -10.02 8.25 -3.24
C ASN A 119 -9.76 6.84 -2.72
N TYR A 120 -10.85 6.13 -2.46
CA TYR A 120 -10.82 4.76 -1.98
C TYR A 120 -11.92 3.96 -2.67
N SER A 121 -11.56 2.86 -3.29
CA SER A 121 -12.52 1.96 -3.92
C SER A 121 -12.22 0.52 -3.57
N VAL A 122 -13.27 -0.27 -3.41
CA VAL A 122 -13.20 -1.71 -3.17
C VAL A 122 -13.97 -2.41 -4.26
N SER A 123 -13.38 -3.43 -4.83
CA SER A 123 -13.99 -4.23 -5.86
C SER A 123 -13.67 -5.71 -5.68
N ILE A 124 -14.54 -6.55 -6.22
CA ILE A 124 -14.26 -7.98 -6.36
C ILE A 124 -13.60 -8.14 -7.74
N PRO A 125 -12.39 -8.71 -7.84
CA PRO A 125 -11.76 -8.93 -9.13
C PRO A 125 -12.64 -9.78 -10.05
N PRO A 126 -12.70 -9.45 -11.36
CA PRO A 126 -13.49 -10.21 -12.31
C PRO A 126 -13.08 -11.69 -12.37
N GLY A 127 -14.06 -12.59 -12.46
CA GLY A 127 -13.83 -14.03 -12.48
C GLY A 127 -13.62 -14.65 -11.10
N GLY A 128 -13.73 -13.84 -10.04
CA GLY A 128 -13.69 -14.34 -8.66
C GLY A 128 -14.93 -15.17 -8.33
N ARG A 129 -14.71 -16.25 -7.58
CA ARG A 129 -15.79 -17.03 -6.98
C ARG A 129 -16.32 -16.31 -5.74
N THR A 130 -17.36 -16.84 -5.10
CA THR A 130 -17.95 -16.25 -3.88
C THR A 130 -17.00 -16.16 -2.67
N ASP A 131 -15.91 -16.91 -2.71
CA ASP A 131 -14.76 -16.84 -1.78
C ASP A 131 -13.63 -15.95 -2.30
N ALA A 132 -13.94 -15.08 -3.25
CA ALA A 132 -12.99 -14.26 -3.97
C ALA A 132 -12.33 -13.23 -3.07
N LEU A 133 -11.06 -12.97 -3.37
CA LEU A 133 -10.31 -11.87 -2.81
C LEU A 133 -10.95 -10.54 -3.18
N VAL A 134 -10.95 -9.62 -2.22
CA VAL A 134 -11.36 -8.23 -2.39
C VAL A 134 -10.13 -7.40 -2.74
N GLN A 135 -10.27 -6.52 -3.70
CA GLN A 135 -9.22 -5.57 -4.06
C GLN A 135 -9.58 -4.19 -3.57
N ALA A 136 -8.70 -3.61 -2.77
CA ALA A 136 -8.75 -2.21 -2.40
C ALA A 136 -7.79 -1.42 -3.29
N VAL A 137 -8.26 -0.32 -3.85
CA VAL A 137 -7.45 0.63 -4.61
C VAL A 137 -7.58 1.98 -3.94
N ILE A 138 -6.47 2.55 -3.53
CA ILE A 138 -6.44 3.83 -2.82
C ILE A 138 -5.58 4.81 -3.59
N THR A 139 -6.11 6.01 -3.81
CA THR A 139 -5.38 7.14 -4.38
C THR A 139 -5.02 8.10 -3.26
N TRP A 140 -3.77 8.49 -3.23
CA TRP A 140 -3.19 9.30 -2.17
C TRP A 140 -2.57 10.57 -2.73
N ASN A 141 -2.65 11.64 -1.95
CA ASN A 141 -1.87 12.84 -2.17
C ASN A 141 -0.82 12.97 -1.06
N TRP A 142 0.42 13.10 -1.46
CA TRP A 142 1.52 13.31 -0.54
C TRP A 142 2.60 14.17 -1.18
N ASN A 143 2.93 15.27 -0.52
CA ASN A 143 4.00 16.19 -0.94
C ASN A 143 3.88 16.64 -2.41
N GLY A 144 2.66 16.95 -2.85
CA GLY A 144 2.36 17.37 -4.22
C GLY A 144 2.35 16.27 -5.26
N LYS A 145 2.56 15.02 -4.85
CA LYS A 145 2.50 13.84 -5.73
C LYS A 145 1.22 13.05 -5.50
N VAL A 146 0.76 12.38 -6.54
CA VAL A 146 -0.36 11.45 -6.49
C VAL A 146 0.18 10.02 -6.58
N TYR A 147 -0.18 9.20 -5.61
CA TYR A 147 0.15 7.77 -5.56
C TYR A 147 -1.12 6.95 -5.65
N ARG A 148 -1.00 5.77 -6.20
CA ARG A 148 -2.08 4.81 -6.24
C ARG A 148 -1.57 3.44 -5.84
N THR A 149 -2.15 2.87 -4.79
CA THR A 149 -1.73 1.58 -4.26
C THR A 149 -2.89 0.61 -4.20
N ARG A 150 -2.56 -0.69 -4.26
CA ARG A 150 -3.51 -1.79 -4.27
C ARG A 150 -3.22 -2.75 -3.13
N GLY A 151 -4.28 -3.27 -2.56
CA GLY A 151 -4.20 -4.38 -1.61
C GLY A 151 -5.21 -5.45 -1.97
N LEU A 152 -4.84 -6.69 -1.78
CA LEU A 152 -5.67 -7.84 -2.10
C LEU A 152 -5.80 -8.74 -0.86
N ASP A 153 -7.02 -8.99 -0.42
CA ASP A 153 -7.30 -9.86 0.73
C ASP A 153 -8.76 -10.31 0.69
N ALA A 154 -9.08 -11.37 1.43
CA ALA A 154 -10.47 -11.81 1.59
C ALA A 154 -11.31 -10.81 2.40
N ASP A 155 -10.68 -10.09 3.33
CA ASP A 155 -11.29 -9.04 4.14
C ASP A 155 -11.03 -7.66 3.56
N GLN A 156 -12.07 -6.84 3.50
CA GLN A 156 -12.01 -5.49 2.94
C GLN A 156 -11.07 -4.57 3.71
N THR A 157 -11.09 -4.63 5.03
CA THR A 157 -10.23 -3.82 5.89
C THR A 157 -8.77 -4.23 5.73
N GLU A 158 -8.49 -5.54 5.71
CA GLU A 158 -7.15 -6.07 5.45
C GLU A 158 -6.61 -5.64 4.07
N ALA A 159 -7.44 -5.69 3.04
CA ALA A 159 -7.06 -5.24 1.69
C ALA A 159 -6.65 -3.75 1.70
N ALA A 160 -7.43 -2.91 2.38
CA ALA A 160 -7.14 -1.49 2.53
C ALA A 160 -5.86 -1.24 3.35
N ILE A 161 -5.64 -2.01 4.40
CA ILE A 161 -4.42 -1.95 5.22
C ILE A 161 -3.18 -2.31 4.38
N LYS A 162 -3.25 -3.36 3.57
CA LYS A 162 -2.16 -3.75 2.66
C LYS A 162 -1.83 -2.63 1.66
N ALA A 163 -2.83 -2.00 1.07
CA ALA A 163 -2.62 -0.84 0.19
C ALA A 163 -1.96 0.33 0.92
N THR A 164 -2.33 0.56 2.18
CA THR A 164 -1.76 1.61 3.02
C THR A 164 -0.29 1.34 3.34
N VAL A 165 0.07 0.14 3.76
CA VAL A 165 1.46 -0.22 4.08
C VAL A 165 2.35 -0.08 2.84
N LYS A 166 1.86 -0.45 1.66
CA LYS A 166 2.58 -0.24 0.40
C LYS A 166 2.90 1.24 0.18
N LEU A 167 1.93 2.12 0.40
CA LEU A 167 2.15 3.56 0.29
C LEU A 167 3.19 4.04 1.30
N LEU A 168 3.08 3.62 2.55
CA LEU A 168 4.03 4.04 3.60
C LEU A 168 5.47 3.64 3.23
N ASN A 169 5.66 2.49 2.60
CA ASN A 169 6.97 2.09 2.08
C ASN A 169 7.45 3.00 0.94
N LEU A 170 6.57 3.39 0.04
CA LEU A 170 6.92 4.29 -1.06
C LEU A 170 7.34 5.67 -0.56
N ILE A 171 6.63 6.24 0.39
CA ILE A 171 6.97 7.56 0.93
C ILE A 171 8.22 7.54 1.80
N GLU A 172 8.56 6.42 2.44
CA GLU A 172 9.82 6.31 3.17
C GLU A 172 11.03 6.39 2.24
N GLU A 173 10.95 5.86 1.03
CA GLU A 173 12.00 6.05 0.03
C GLU A 173 12.15 7.52 -0.37
N ASP A 174 11.04 8.22 -0.56
CA ASP A 174 11.06 9.67 -0.86
C ASP A 174 11.68 10.47 0.30
N TYR A 175 11.45 10.10 1.55
CA TYR A 175 12.09 10.74 2.71
C TYR A 175 13.61 10.53 2.70
N LYS A 176 14.10 9.33 2.38
CA LYS A 176 15.53 9.05 2.26
C LYS A 176 16.18 9.90 1.18
N ASP A 177 15.54 10.07 0.04
CA ASP A 177 16.02 10.90 -1.04
C ASP A 177 16.11 12.38 -0.62
N LEU A 178 15.16 12.86 0.14
CA LEU A 178 15.18 14.24 0.68
C LEU A 178 16.31 14.45 1.69
N GLU A 179 16.55 13.47 2.57
CA GLU A 179 17.64 13.53 3.57
C GLU A 179 19.03 13.43 2.94
N SER A 180 19.16 12.73 1.82
CA SER A 180 20.44 12.57 1.10
C SER A 180 20.87 13.83 0.34
N HIS A 181 19.97 14.81 0.14
CA HIS A 181 20.23 16.06 -0.57
C HIS A 181 20.42 17.26 0.38
N VAL A 182 20.44 17.02 1.67
CA VAL A 182 20.77 17.98 2.71
C VAL A 182 22.17 17.73 3.23
#